data_0bb16258d721d457107dca9665748927
#
_entry.id   0bb16258d721d457107dca9665748927
#
_cell.length_a   1.000
_cell.length_b   1.000
_cell.length_c   1.000
_cell.angle_alpha   90.00
_cell.angle_beta   90.00
_cell.angle_gamma   90.00
#
_symmetry.space_group_name_H-M   'P 1'
#
loop_
_entity.id
_entity.type
_entity.pdbx_description
1 polymer ?
#
loop_
_entity_poly.entity_id
_entity_poly.type
_entity_poly.pdbx_seq_one_letter_code
_entity_poly.pdbx_strand_id
1 'polypeptide(L)'
;MHIFYKMSKSRNPPPLLELFYDNTNKFELCLDEVGRGCLFGRAYIACVVLPRDGTFIGTDIKDSKKFSSKKKIKEVSEYIKQNALVWHIEHVESDVIDKINILQAVMRGMHECIRNVLLQLKENGLSGKDIPLEAGYQHECLALVDGNYFNPYRWFDDKTESICELPAVTVEQGDAKYMGIAAASILAKVARDEYISEMCIAHPDLIERYALDTNVGYGTKKHLDGIQSHGITKWHRRTFGNACKNAEINDVN
;
A
#
# COMPACT_ATOMS: atom_id res chain seq x y z
N MET A 1 44.92 8.11 -34.53
CA MET A 1 43.95 8.69 -33.62
C MET A 1 42.67 7.83 -33.64
N HIS A 2 42.60 6.82 -32.73
CA HIS A 2 41.49 5.87 -32.69
C HIS A 2 40.45 6.41 -31.74
N ILE A 3 39.31 6.76 -32.27
CA ILE A 3 38.11 7.20 -31.49
C ILE A 3 37.39 5.92 -31.05
N PHE A 4 37.51 5.57 -29.77
CA PHE A 4 36.71 4.51 -29.16
C PHE A 4 35.28 5.05 -28.91
N TYR A 5 34.34 4.65 -29.76
CA TYR A 5 32.91 4.78 -29.47
C TYR A 5 32.55 3.85 -28.30
N LYS A 6 32.31 4.42 -27.12
CA LYS A 6 31.66 3.70 -26.03
C LYS A 6 30.24 3.38 -26.46
N MET A 7 29.99 2.15 -26.88
CA MET A 7 28.61 1.64 -27.03
C MET A 7 27.93 1.72 -25.67
N SER A 8 26.89 2.54 -25.58
CA SER A 8 25.98 2.55 -24.43
C SER A 8 25.30 1.17 -24.37
N LYS A 9 25.44 0.46 -23.23
CA LYS A 9 24.69 -0.76 -22.99
C LYS A 9 23.20 -0.40 -23.12
N SER A 10 22.53 -0.92 -24.13
CA SER A 10 21.07 -0.89 -24.24
C SER A 10 20.51 -1.56 -22.99
N ARG A 11 19.91 -0.78 -22.10
CA ARG A 11 19.11 -1.37 -21.02
C ARG A 11 17.91 -2.02 -21.69
N ASN A 12 17.81 -3.33 -21.60
CA ASN A 12 16.56 -3.99 -21.95
C ASN A 12 15.42 -3.30 -21.23
N PRO A 13 14.30 -3.02 -21.89
CA PRO A 13 13.14 -2.50 -21.19
C PRO A 13 12.80 -3.45 -20.03
N PRO A 14 12.37 -2.92 -18.88
CA PRO A 14 11.94 -3.76 -17.76
C PRO A 14 10.84 -4.72 -18.25
N PRO A 15 10.80 -5.95 -17.77
CA PRO A 15 9.73 -6.88 -18.12
C PRO A 15 8.37 -6.22 -17.84
N LEU A 16 7.41 -6.41 -18.73
CA LEU A 16 6.05 -5.98 -18.53
C LEU A 16 5.48 -6.75 -17.33
N LEU A 17 4.73 -6.03 -16.47
CA LEU A 17 4.03 -6.67 -15.36
C LEU A 17 2.93 -7.58 -15.92
N GLU A 18 2.76 -8.74 -15.29
CA GLU A 18 1.63 -9.62 -15.59
C GLU A 18 0.33 -8.96 -15.13
N LEU A 19 -0.70 -9.00 -15.98
CA LEU A 19 -1.96 -8.33 -15.69
C LEU A 19 -2.73 -9.06 -14.59
N PHE A 20 -2.70 -10.41 -14.58
CA PHE A 20 -3.37 -11.26 -13.61
C PHE A 20 -2.46 -12.41 -13.17
N TYR A 21 -2.74 -12.92 -11.96
CA TYR A 21 -2.05 -14.09 -11.40
C TYR A 21 -2.48 -15.37 -12.10
N ASP A 22 -3.79 -15.54 -12.30
CA ASP A 22 -4.35 -16.64 -13.06
C ASP A 22 -5.63 -16.23 -13.83
N ASN A 23 -6.20 -17.15 -14.59
CA ASN A 23 -7.40 -16.90 -15.39
C ASN A 23 -8.66 -17.55 -14.80
N THR A 24 -8.59 -18.17 -13.64
CA THR A 24 -9.69 -18.93 -13.03
C THR A 24 -10.56 -18.06 -12.14
N ASN A 25 -9.96 -17.10 -11.42
CA ASN A 25 -10.68 -16.21 -10.54
C ASN A 25 -11.32 -15.06 -11.33
N LYS A 26 -12.52 -14.69 -10.95
CA LYS A 26 -13.23 -13.54 -11.52
C LYS A 26 -12.64 -12.21 -11.06
N PHE A 27 -12.27 -12.15 -9.79
CA PHE A 27 -11.70 -10.95 -9.18
C PHE A 27 -10.41 -11.30 -8.43
N GLU A 28 -9.36 -10.55 -8.71
CA GLU A 28 -8.12 -10.55 -7.94
C GLU A 28 -8.05 -9.27 -7.10
N LEU A 29 -8.13 -9.44 -5.77
CA LEU A 29 -7.98 -8.37 -4.79
C LEU A 29 -6.49 -8.19 -4.52
N CYS A 30 -5.86 -7.28 -5.23
CA CYS A 30 -4.41 -7.05 -5.18
C CYS A 30 -4.07 -6.05 -4.07
N LEU A 31 -3.23 -6.45 -3.10
CA LEU A 31 -2.92 -5.69 -1.89
C LEU A 31 -1.42 -5.38 -1.77
N ASP A 32 -1.12 -4.16 -1.32
CA ASP A 32 0.22 -3.73 -0.92
C ASP A 32 0.15 -2.70 0.21
N GLU A 33 1.25 -2.53 0.96
CA GLU A 33 1.38 -1.55 2.02
C GLU A 33 2.57 -0.60 1.82
N VAL A 34 2.44 0.63 2.30
CA VAL A 34 3.48 1.65 2.30
C VAL A 34 3.65 2.28 3.68
N GLY A 35 4.91 2.54 4.04
CA GLY A 35 5.23 3.18 5.31
C GLY A 35 5.47 2.20 6.46
N ARG A 36 5.64 0.90 6.20
CA ARG A 36 5.89 -0.13 7.23
C ARG A 36 7.12 0.19 8.09
N GLY A 37 8.25 0.58 7.48
CA GLY A 37 9.51 0.85 8.18
C GLY A 37 9.72 2.30 8.62
N CYS A 38 8.72 3.17 8.52
CA CYS A 38 8.85 4.58 8.90
C CYS A 38 8.77 4.77 10.41
N LEU A 39 9.55 5.74 10.94
CA LEU A 39 9.54 6.14 12.35
C LEU A 39 8.36 7.08 12.67
N PHE A 40 7.78 7.73 11.65
CA PHE A 40 6.76 8.75 11.77
C PHE A 40 5.51 8.42 10.95
N GLY A 41 4.34 8.65 11.56
CA GLY A 41 3.04 8.69 10.90
C GLY A 41 2.45 7.31 10.59
N ARG A 42 1.40 7.37 9.79
CA ARG A 42 0.54 6.25 9.40
C ARG A 42 1.25 5.22 8.54
N ALA A 43 0.78 3.98 8.61
CA ALA A 43 0.96 3.00 7.55
C ALA A 43 -0.25 3.05 6.63
N TYR A 44 -0.06 2.98 5.32
CA TYR A 44 -1.12 2.98 4.32
C TYR A 44 -1.17 1.64 3.61
N ILE A 45 -2.36 1.16 3.38
CA ILE A 45 -2.64 -0.08 2.68
C ILE A 45 -3.61 0.23 1.54
N ALA A 46 -3.44 -0.40 0.40
CA ALA A 46 -4.42 -0.32 -0.66
C ALA A 46 -4.79 -1.71 -1.20
N CYS A 47 -6.02 -1.80 -1.68
CA CYS A 47 -6.52 -2.95 -2.43
C CYS A 47 -7.08 -2.46 -3.75
N VAL A 48 -6.72 -3.12 -4.84
CA VAL A 48 -7.17 -2.80 -6.20
C VAL A 48 -7.66 -4.05 -6.90
N VAL A 49 -8.79 -3.95 -7.58
CA VAL A 49 -9.29 -4.98 -8.52
C VAL A 49 -9.29 -4.41 -9.91
N LEU A 50 -8.55 -5.01 -10.82
CA LEU A 50 -8.50 -4.60 -12.23
C LEU A 50 -9.60 -5.28 -13.05
N PRO A 51 -10.18 -4.59 -14.05
CA PRO A 51 -11.16 -5.20 -14.95
C PRO A 51 -10.48 -6.23 -15.87
N ARG A 52 -11.22 -7.31 -16.21
CA ARG A 52 -10.75 -8.40 -17.07
C ARG A 52 -11.23 -8.28 -18.54
N ASP A 53 -11.90 -7.19 -18.88
CA ASP A 53 -12.47 -6.94 -20.21
C ASP A 53 -11.48 -6.33 -21.21
N GLY A 54 -10.22 -6.15 -20.82
CA GLY A 54 -9.17 -5.57 -21.66
C GLY A 54 -9.20 -4.04 -21.75
N THR A 55 -10.05 -3.36 -20.99
CA THR A 55 -10.16 -1.89 -21.01
C THR A 55 -9.04 -1.21 -20.23
N PHE A 56 -8.42 -1.91 -19.28
CA PHE A 56 -7.37 -1.33 -18.45
C PHE A 56 -6.01 -1.32 -19.16
N ILE A 57 -5.48 -0.12 -19.42
CA ILE A 57 -4.19 0.07 -20.11
C ILE A 57 -3.11 0.43 -19.10
N GLY A 58 -2.33 -0.55 -18.66
CA GLY A 58 -1.34 -0.40 -17.59
C GLY A 58 0.07 0.02 -18.02
N THR A 59 0.27 0.66 -19.19
CA THR A 59 1.61 0.96 -19.73
C THR A 59 2.49 1.81 -18.82
N ASP A 60 1.90 2.68 -18.02
CA ASP A 60 2.61 3.55 -17.08
C ASP A 60 2.73 2.95 -15.66
N ILE A 61 2.10 1.81 -15.41
CA ILE A 61 2.15 1.15 -14.10
C ILE A 61 3.45 0.38 -13.95
N LYS A 62 4.14 0.62 -12.86
CA LYS A 62 5.41 0.00 -12.49
C LYS A 62 5.61 0.10 -10.97
N ASP A 63 6.57 -0.63 -10.44
CA ASP A 63 7.02 -0.49 -9.05
C ASP A 63 7.07 1.00 -8.62
N SER A 64 6.36 1.34 -7.57
CA SER A 64 6.17 2.72 -7.10
C SER A 64 7.47 3.45 -6.75
N LYS A 65 8.54 2.70 -6.42
CA LYS A 65 9.87 3.21 -6.11
C LYS A 65 10.66 3.65 -7.37
N LYS A 66 10.21 3.26 -8.57
CA LYS A 66 10.83 3.61 -9.86
C LYS A 66 10.33 4.91 -10.47
N PHE A 67 9.41 5.61 -9.82
CA PHE A 67 8.98 6.93 -10.27
C PHE A 67 9.97 8.01 -9.81
N SER A 68 10.51 8.75 -10.78
CA SER A 68 11.39 9.90 -10.53
C SER A 68 10.64 11.22 -10.33
N SER A 69 9.34 11.27 -10.66
CA SER A 69 8.51 12.46 -10.60
C SER A 69 7.27 12.24 -9.73
N LYS A 70 7.11 13.09 -8.69
CA LYS A 70 5.91 13.13 -7.84
C LYS A 70 4.65 13.44 -8.67
N LYS A 71 4.76 14.28 -9.71
CA LYS A 71 3.65 14.58 -10.61
C LYS A 71 3.21 13.34 -11.39
N LYS A 72 4.17 12.61 -11.97
CA LYS A 72 3.85 11.44 -12.80
C LYS A 72 3.18 10.31 -12.00
N ILE A 73 3.66 10.02 -10.78
CA ILE A 73 3.03 8.98 -9.94
C ILE A 73 1.61 9.38 -9.52
N LYS A 74 1.33 10.68 -9.27
CA LYS A 74 -0.03 11.18 -9.03
C LYS A 74 -0.94 11.01 -10.24
N GLU A 75 -0.47 11.35 -11.44
CA GLU A 75 -1.22 11.13 -12.68
C GLU A 75 -1.59 9.65 -12.86
N VAL A 76 -0.64 8.75 -12.59
CA VAL A 76 -0.88 7.29 -12.67
C VAL A 76 -1.85 6.84 -11.55
N SER A 77 -1.74 7.37 -10.35
CA SER A 77 -2.67 7.10 -9.26
C SER A 77 -4.11 7.48 -9.64
N GLU A 78 -4.31 8.66 -10.22
CA GLU A 78 -5.63 9.10 -10.68
C GLU A 78 -6.15 8.24 -11.84
N TYR A 79 -5.27 7.82 -12.76
CA TYR A 79 -5.64 6.87 -13.81
C TYR A 79 -6.14 5.54 -13.22
N ILE A 80 -5.44 4.99 -12.20
CA ILE A 80 -5.85 3.75 -11.52
C ILE A 80 -7.24 3.93 -10.89
N LYS A 81 -7.47 5.01 -10.15
CA LYS A 81 -8.75 5.29 -9.49
C LYS A 81 -9.93 5.37 -10.47
N GLN A 82 -9.69 5.91 -11.67
CA GLN A 82 -10.71 6.09 -12.70
C GLN A 82 -11.00 4.82 -13.50
N ASN A 83 -10.02 3.91 -13.63
CA ASN A 83 -10.09 2.77 -14.55
C ASN A 83 -10.04 1.40 -13.85
N ALA A 84 -9.70 1.31 -12.57
CA ALA A 84 -9.86 0.09 -11.80
C ALA A 84 -11.35 -0.22 -11.62
N LEU A 85 -11.68 -1.50 -11.51
CA LEU A 85 -13.05 -1.96 -11.28
C LEU A 85 -13.58 -1.47 -9.93
N VAL A 86 -12.79 -1.69 -8.89
CA VAL A 86 -12.97 -1.15 -7.53
C VAL A 86 -11.59 -0.99 -6.87
N TRP A 87 -11.51 -0.09 -5.90
CA TRP A 87 -10.33 0.09 -5.08
C TRP A 87 -10.68 0.65 -3.72
N HIS A 88 -9.80 0.43 -2.75
CA HIS A 88 -9.89 1.04 -1.42
C HIS A 88 -8.50 1.34 -0.88
N ILE A 89 -8.38 2.45 -0.16
CA ILE A 89 -7.17 2.84 0.58
C ILE A 89 -7.54 2.95 2.05
N GLU A 90 -6.78 2.27 2.89
CA GLU A 90 -6.92 2.30 4.34
C GLU A 90 -5.62 2.78 4.99
N HIS A 91 -5.70 3.27 6.21
CA HIS A 91 -4.52 3.62 6.99
C HIS A 91 -4.63 3.16 8.44
N VAL A 92 -3.48 2.99 9.06
CA VAL A 92 -3.39 2.69 10.49
C VAL A 92 -2.55 3.74 11.18
N GLU A 93 -3.09 4.32 12.24
CA GLU A 93 -2.45 5.38 13.03
C GLU A 93 -1.21 4.88 13.78
N SER A 94 -0.27 5.79 14.04
CA SER A 94 0.98 5.47 14.74
C SER A 94 0.75 4.89 16.14
N ASP A 95 -0.22 5.40 16.88
CA ASP A 95 -0.56 4.91 18.22
C ASP A 95 -1.17 3.50 18.20
N VAL A 96 -1.92 3.15 17.16
CA VAL A 96 -2.44 1.79 16.95
C VAL A 96 -1.29 0.84 16.59
N ILE A 97 -0.37 1.30 15.71
CA ILE A 97 0.83 0.52 15.36
C ILE A 97 1.65 0.20 16.62
N ASP A 98 1.82 1.17 17.51
CA ASP A 98 2.54 0.96 18.78
C ASP A 98 1.84 -0.02 19.72
N LYS A 99 0.49 -0.06 19.72
CA LYS A 99 -0.31 -0.95 20.56
C LYS A 99 -0.28 -2.41 20.11
N ILE A 100 -0.38 -2.65 18.80
CA ILE A 100 -0.58 -4.01 18.26
C ILE A 100 0.60 -4.53 17.42
N ASN A 101 1.66 -3.78 17.28
CA ASN A 101 2.82 -3.89 16.39
C ASN A 101 2.49 -3.70 14.89
N ILE A 102 3.54 -3.45 14.10
CA ILE A 102 3.38 -3.13 12.67
C ILE A 102 2.83 -4.28 11.84
N LEU A 103 3.17 -5.53 12.16
CA LEU A 103 2.67 -6.68 11.43
C LEU A 103 1.15 -6.80 11.59
N GLN A 104 0.65 -6.76 12.82
CA GLN A 104 -0.79 -6.83 13.10
C GLN A 104 -1.53 -5.60 12.57
N ALA A 105 -0.91 -4.42 12.63
CA ALA A 105 -1.47 -3.19 12.07
C ALA A 105 -1.68 -3.29 10.55
N VAL A 106 -0.67 -3.78 9.81
CA VAL A 106 -0.78 -4.00 8.35
C VAL A 106 -1.83 -5.06 8.04
N MET A 107 -1.84 -6.20 8.74
CA MET A 107 -2.86 -7.24 8.53
C MET A 107 -4.27 -6.71 8.77
N ARG A 108 -4.48 -5.92 9.84
CA ARG A 108 -5.76 -5.25 10.10
C ARG A 108 -6.16 -4.33 8.94
N GLY A 109 -5.24 -3.49 8.46
CA GLY A 109 -5.51 -2.61 7.32
C GLY A 109 -5.83 -3.38 6.03
N MET A 110 -5.13 -4.50 5.77
CA MET A 110 -5.42 -5.38 4.63
C MET A 110 -6.83 -5.98 4.73
N HIS A 111 -7.23 -6.45 5.91
CA HIS A 111 -8.59 -6.99 6.13
C HIS A 111 -9.66 -5.91 5.93
N GLU A 112 -9.44 -4.67 6.40
CA GLU A 112 -10.37 -3.56 6.14
C GLU A 112 -10.45 -3.21 4.65
N CYS A 113 -9.32 -3.22 3.93
CA CYS A 113 -9.32 -3.05 2.48
C CYS A 113 -10.13 -4.13 1.77
N ILE A 114 -9.91 -5.41 2.10
CA ILE A 114 -10.66 -6.53 1.55
C ILE A 114 -12.16 -6.36 1.79
N ARG A 115 -12.55 -6.08 3.04
CA ARG A 115 -13.95 -5.88 3.41
C ARG A 115 -14.63 -4.79 2.57
N ASN A 116 -13.98 -3.63 2.45
CA ASN A 116 -14.52 -2.50 1.69
C ASN A 116 -14.59 -2.78 0.18
N VAL A 117 -13.60 -3.47 -0.38
CA VAL A 117 -13.60 -3.87 -1.80
C VAL A 117 -14.69 -4.89 -2.09
N LEU A 118 -14.90 -5.89 -1.23
CA LEU A 118 -16.00 -6.86 -1.37
C LEU A 118 -17.37 -6.17 -1.30
N LEU A 119 -17.54 -5.17 -0.40
CA LEU A 119 -18.75 -4.36 -0.32
C LEU A 119 -19.00 -3.59 -1.64
N GLN A 120 -17.99 -2.91 -2.17
CA GLN A 120 -18.09 -2.18 -3.45
C GLN A 120 -18.43 -3.11 -4.62
N LEU A 121 -17.82 -4.30 -4.69
CA LEU A 121 -18.15 -5.29 -5.73
C LEU A 121 -19.63 -5.68 -5.68
N LYS A 122 -20.19 -5.84 -4.49
CA LYS A 122 -21.62 -6.14 -4.29
C LYS A 122 -22.50 -4.96 -4.68
N GLU A 123 -22.21 -3.76 -4.19
CA GLU A 123 -22.97 -2.54 -4.46
C GLU A 123 -23.02 -2.21 -5.96
N ASN A 124 -21.94 -2.45 -6.67
CA ASN A 124 -21.85 -2.28 -8.12
C ASN A 124 -22.54 -3.40 -8.91
N GLY A 125 -23.17 -4.38 -8.25
CA GLY A 125 -23.87 -5.50 -8.89
C GLY A 125 -22.93 -6.47 -9.63
N LEU A 126 -21.65 -6.46 -9.32
CA LEU A 126 -20.63 -7.29 -9.96
C LEU A 126 -20.56 -8.69 -9.36
N SER A 127 -21.05 -8.86 -8.13
CA SER A 127 -21.30 -10.15 -7.50
C SER A 127 -22.78 -10.51 -7.57
N GLY A 128 -23.12 -11.80 -7.62
CA GLY A 128 -24.51 -12.26 -7.70
C GLY A 128 -25.39 -11.65 -6.61
N LYS A 129 -26.55 -11.10 -7.01
CA LYS A 129 -27.46 -10.34 -6.14
C LYS A 129 -28.00 -11.11 -4.93
N ASP A 130 -28.04 -12.44 -5.00
CA ASP A 130 -28.64 -13.33 -4.00
C ASP A 130 -27.65 -14.01 -3.06
N ILE A 131 -26.36 -13.72 -3.19
CA ILE A 131 -25.32 -14.30 -2.35
C ILE A 131 -25.08 -13.39 -1.16
N PRO A 132 -25.12 -13.88 0.10
CA PRO A 132 -24.69 -13.10 1.27
C PRO A 132 -23.31 -12.51 1.00
N LEU A 133 -23.03 -11.37 1.58
CA LEU A 133 -21.81 -10.57 1.31
C LEU A 133 -20.54 -11.41 1.19
N GLU A 134 -20.55 -12.58 1.74
CA GLU A 134 -19.39 -13.41 2.05
C GLU A 134 -19.45 -14.81 1.39
N ALA A 135 -20.59 -15.46 1.32
CA ALA A 135 -20.69 -16.87 0.91
C ALA A 135 -20.40 -17.19 -0.58
N GLY A 136 -20.39 -16.18 -1.47
CA GLY A 136 -20.10 -16.38 -2.89
C GLY A 136 -18.67 -16.02 -3.31
N TYR A 137 -17.99 -15.21 -2.50
CA TYR A 137 -16.68 -14.67 -2.87
C TYR A 137 -15.53 -15.68 -2.76
N GLN A 138 -15.66 -16.70 -1.93
CA GLN A 138 -14.65 -17.76 -1.82
C GLN A 138 -14.38 -18.53 -3.12
N HIS A 139 -15.29 -18.48 -4.08
CA HIS A 139 -15.15 -19.16 -5.38
C HIS A 139 -14.87 -18.21 -6.54
N GLU A 140 -15.04 -16.90 -6.36
CA GLU A 140 -14.88 -15.91 -7.41
C GLU A 140 -13.69 -14.96 -7.15
N CYS A 141 -13.25 -14.84 -5.90
CA CYS A 141 -12.23 -13.90 -5.47
C CYS A 141 -10.95 -14.59 -4.98
N LEU A 142 -9.83 -14.00 -5.31
CA LEU A 142 -8.50 -14.34 -4.79
C LEU A 142 -7.86 -13.08 -4.22
N ALA A 143 -7.40 -13.10 -2.96
CA ALA A 143 -6.53 -12.06 -2.45
C ALA A 143 -5.08 -12.32 -2.92
N LEU A 144 -4.51 -11.36 -3.65
CA LEU A 144 -3.12 -11.40 -4.11
C LEU A 144 -2.32 -10.35 -3.34
N VAL A 145 -1.46 -10.79 -2.42
CA VAL A 145 -0.84 -9.94 -1.41
C VAL A 145 0.65 -9.80 -1.67
N ASP A 146 1.18 -8.56 -1.67
CA ASP A 146 2.64 -8.35 -1.69
C ASP A 146 3.30 -8.89 -0.42
N GLY A 147 4.45 -9.55 -0.58
CA GLY A 147 5.23 -10.10 0.51
C GLY A 147 5.12 -11.62 0.67
N ASN A 148 5.48 -12.11 1.85
CA ASN A 148 5.58 -13.54 2.15
C ASN A 148 4.70 -14.00 3.33
N TYR A 149 3.85 -13.12 3.83
CA TYR A 149 2.99 -13.41 4.97
C TYR A 149 1.66 -12.67 4.89
N PHE A 150 0.59 -13.39 5.15
CA PHE A 150 -0.76 -12.84 5.24
C PHE A 150 -1.58 -13.64 6.25
N ASN A 151 -2.29 -12.95 7.16
CA ASN A 151 -3.29 -13.59 8.01
C ASN A 151 -4.55 -13.84 7.18
N PRO A 152 -5.09 -15.07 7.11
CA PRO A 152 -6.29 -15.35 6.34
C PRO A 152 -7.45 -14.42 6.72
N TYR A 153 -8.15 -13.88 5.72
CA TYR A 153 -9.38 -13.14 5.92
C TYR A 153 -10.53 -14.12 6.09
N ARG A 154 -11.13 -14.12 7.28
CA ARG A 154 -12.19 -15.06 7.66
C ARG A 154 -13.44 -14.32 8.11
N TRP A 155 -14.59 -14.94 7.87
CA TRP A 155 -15.89 -14.48 8.35
C TRP A 155 -16.76 -15.67 8.74
N PHE A 156 -17.78 -15.40 9.57
CA PHE A 156 -18.80 -16.38 9.90
C PHE A 156 -19.96 -16.25 8.90
N ASP A 157 -20.35 -17.34 8.31
CA ASP A 157 -21.53 -17.40 7.43
C ASP A 157 -22.72 -17.98 8.20
N ASP A 158 -23.69 -17.11 8.50
CA ASP A 158 -24.89 -17.46 9.28
C ASP A 158 -25.78 -18.50 8.56
N LYS A 159 -25.70 -18.65 7.24
CA LYS A 159 -26.51 -19.61 6.49
C LYS A 159 -25.96 -21.03 6.57
N THR A 160 -24.65 -21.15 6.51
CA THR A 160 -23.97 -22.45 6.58
C THR A 160 -23.50 -22.77 7.99
N GLU A 161 -23.67 -21.84 8.93
CA GLU A 161 -23.17 -21.91 10.33
C GLU A 161 -21.68 -22.30 10.39
N SER A 162 -20.88 -21.77 9.45
CA SER A 162 -19.47 -22.12 9.32
C SER A 162 -18.55 -20.93 9.16
N ILE A 163 -17.26 -21.11 9.48
CA ILE A 163 -16.24 -20.13 9.18
C ILE A 163 -15.78 -20.32 7.74
N CYS A 164 -15.96 -19.26 6.94
CA CYS A 164 -15.44 -19.15 5.59
C CYS A 164 -14.11 -18.42 5.56
N GLU A 165 -13.31 -18.67 4.53
CA GLU A 165 -12.00 -18.05 4.32
C GLU A 165 -11.87 -17.61 2.88
N LEU A 166 -11.35 -16.38 2.66
CA LEU A 166 -11.01 -15.90 1.33
C LEU A 166 -9.70 -16.56 0.87
N PRO A 167 -9.67 -17.23 -0.28
CA PRO A 167 -8.43 -17.73 -0.86
C PRO A 167 -7.41 -16.60 -1.02
N ALA A 168 -6.17 -16.86 -0.64
CA ALA A 168 -5.11 -15.87 -0.69
C ALA A 168 -3.78 -16.46 -1.16
N VAL A 169 -3.02 -15.68 -1.91
CA VAL A 169 -1.66 -15.99 -2.35
C VAL A 169 -0.77 -14.80 -2.00
N THR A 170 0.36 -15.09 -1.34
CA THR A 170 1.41 -14.10 -1.11
C THR A 170 2.45 -14.17 -2.22
N VAL A 171 2.91 -13.01 -2.70
CA VAL A 171 3.88 -12.89 -3.77
C VAL A 171 5.01 -11.96 -3.35
N GLU A 172 6.19 -12.53 -3.10
CA GLU A 172 7.37 -11.71 -2.81
C GLU A 172 7.73 -10.82 -4.01
N GLN A 173 7.92 -9.51 -3.75
CA GLN A 173 8.13 -8.50 -4.78
C GLN A 173 6.99 -8.48 -5.83
N GLY A 174 5.76 -8.61 -5.36
CA GLY A 174 4.57 -8.67 -6.20
C GLY A 174 4.37 -7.38 -7.00
N ASP A 175 4.73 -6.22 -6.44
CA ASP A 175 4.74 -4.91 -7.09
C ASP A 175 5.65 -4.83 -8.34
N ALA A 176 6.61 -5.73 -8.45
CA ALA A 176 7.49 -5.87 -9.62
C ALA A 176 7.05 -6.99 -10.58
N LYS A 177 6.00 -7.75 -10.26
CA LYS A 177 5.53 -8.92 -11.02
C LYS A 177 4.11 -8.72 -11.55
N TYR A 178 3.18 -8.25 -10.72
CA TYR A 178 1.75 -8.16 -11.04
C TYR A 178 1.26 -6.72 -11.04
N MET A 179 0.56 -6.37 -12.09
CA MET A 179 0.06 -5.01 -12.33
C MET A 179 -0.92 -4.54 -11.25
N GLY A 180 -1.78 -5.42 -10.76
CA GLY A 180 -2.73 -5.09 -9.69
C GLY A 180 -2.02 -4.76 -8.37
N ILE A 181 -0.96 -5.51 -7.99
CA ILE A 181 -0.17 -5.21 -6.79
C ILE A 181 0.60 -3.90 -6.97
N ALA A 182 1.21 -3.67 -8.15
CA ALA A 182 1.87 -2.39 -8.46
C ALA A 182 0.89 -1.21 -8.39
N ALA A 183 -0.34 -1.39 -8.86
CA ALA A 183 -1.40 -0.38 -8.75
C ALA A 183 -1.75 -0.09 -7.28
N ALA A 184 -1.90 -1.11 -6.43
CA ALA A 184 -2.11 -0.94 -5.00
C ALA A 184 -0.94 -0.20 -4.34
N SER A 185 0.31 -0.57 -4.66
CA SER A 185 1.52 0.10 -4.20
C SER A 185 1.51 1.59 -4.53
N ILE A 186 1.15 1.96 -5.77
CA ILE A 186 1.06 3.35 -6.23
C ILE A 186 -0.01 4.11 -5.44
N LEU A 187 -1.21 3.55 -5.26
CA LEU A 187 -2.29 4.20 -4.50
C LEU A 187 -1.89 4.45 -3.04
N ALA A 188 -1.36 3.44 -2.35
CA ALA A 188 -0.90 3.55 -0.98
C ALA A 188 0.25 4.57 -0.85
N LYS A 189 1.20 4.57 -1.80
CA LYS A 189 2.34 5.50 -1.83
C LYS A 189 1.90 6.94 -2.00
N VAL A 190 1.02 7.23 -2.95
CA VAL A 190 0.54 8.59 -3.19
C VAL A 190 -0.25 9.09 -1.99
N ALA A 191 -1.17 8.30 -1.45
CA ALA A 191 -1.95 8.68 -0.28
C ALA A 191 -1.06 8.98 0.95
N ARG A 192 -0.02 8.16 1.16
CA ARG A 192 0.91 8.40 2.25
C ARG A 192 1.78 9.65 2.05
N ASP A 193 2.28 9.88 0.85
CA ASP A 193 3.10 11.07 0.56
C ASP A 193 2.28 12.36 0.68
N GLU A 194 1.00 12.33 0.32
CA GLU A 194 0.05 13.43 0.52
C GLU A 194 -0.18 13.70 2.01
N TYR A 195 -0.46 12.67 2.81
CA TYR A 195 -0.57 12.80 4.25
C TYR A 195 0.68 13.45 4.89
N ILE A 196 1.89 13.01 4.53
CA ILE A 196 3.12 13.63 5.05
C ILE A 196 3.25 15.09 4.62
N SER A 197 2.90 15.40 3.36
CA SER A 197 2.91 16.78 2.87
C SER A 197 1.93 17.68 3.63
N GLU A 198 0.72 17.20 3.89
CA GLU A 198 -0.30 17.89 4.69
C GLU A 198 0.16 18.12 6.12
N MET A 199 0.78 17.11 6.75
CA MET A 199 1.37 17.23 8.07
C MET A 199 2.48 18.29 8.13
N CYS A 200 3.35 18.32 7.12
CA CYS A 200 4.41 19.33 7.02
C CYS A 200 3.88 20.76 6.80
N ILE A 201 2.75 20.90 6.09
CA ILE A 201 2.09 22.19 5.90
C ILE A 201 1.43 22.66 7.21
N ALA A 202 0.73 21.76 7.89
CA ALA A 202 0.04 22.05 9.13
C ALA A 202 1.02 22.31 10.30
N HIS A 203 2.18 21.67 10.28
CA HIS A 203 3.21 21.73 11.32
C HIS A 203 4.60 21.91 10.71
N PRO A 204 5.01 23.15 10.35
CA PRO A 204 6.30 23.42 9.70
C PRO A 204 7.52 22.96 10.51
N ASP A 205 7.43 22.93 11.83
CA ASP A 205 8.46 22.40 12.73
C ASP A 205 8.86 20.95 12.39
N LEU A 206 7.96 20.16 11.78
CA LEU A 206 8.27 18.80 11.35
C LEU A 206 9.34 18.77 10.27
N ILE A 207 9.39 19.79 9.42
CA ILE A 207 10.43 19.95 8.41
C ILE A 207 11.75 20.34 9.08
N GLU A 208 11.71 21.37 9.92
CA GLU A 208 12.91 21.90 10.56
C GLU A 208 13.58 20.89 11.47
N ARG A 209 12.79 20.21 12.32
CA ARG A 209 13.30 19.24 13.31
C ARG A 209 13.68 17.89 12.70
N TYR A 210 12.89 17.38 11.75
CA TYR A 210 12.99 15.99 11.32
C TYR A 210 13.18 15.80 9.81
N ALA A 211 13.15 16.88 9.01
CA ALA A 211 13.25 16.87 7.54
C ALA A 211 12.22 15.95 6.87
N LEU A 212 10.95 15.93 7.36
CA LEU A 212 9.93 15.01 6.89
C LEU A 212 9.48 15.27 5.45
N ASP A 213 9.68 16.48 4.94
CA ASP A 213 9.45 16.86 3.54
C ASP A 213 10.29 16.06 2.54
N THR A 214 11.46 15.60 2.98
CA THR A 214 12.43 14.88 2.16
C THR A 214 12.51 13.39 2.48
N ASN A 215 12.50 13.02 3.76
CA ASN A 215 12.63 11.62 4.18
C ASN A 215 11.30 10.87 4.31
N VAL A 216 10.18 11.58 4.22
CA VAL A 216 8.80 11.07 4.35
C VAL A 216 8.60 10.12 5.55
N GLY A 217 9.29 10.39 6.66
CA GLY A 217 9.19 9.65 7.92
C GLY A 217 10.12 8.45 8.06
N TYR A 218 10.97 8.15 7.08
CA TYR A 218 12.01 7.11 7.22
C TYR A 218 13.14 7.57 8.15
N GLY A 219 13.78 6.62 8.83
CA GLY A 219 14.89 6.85 9.77
C GLY A 219 16.20 7.22 9.10
N THR A 220 16.21 8.29 8.31
CA THR A 220 17.44 8.87 7.76
C THR A 220 18.27 9.52 8.86
N LYS A 221 19.56 9.78 8.57
CA LYS A 221 20.43 10.45 9.54
C LYS A 221 19.83 11.75 10.07
N LYS A 222 19.29 12.61 9.20
CA LYS A 222 18.64 13.86 9.60
C LYS A 222 17.46 13.65 10.54
N HIS A 223 16.63 12.63 10.28
CA HIS A 223 15.49 12.30 11.14
C HIS A 223 15.96 11.82 12.53
N LEU A 224 16.96 10.94 12.56
CA LEU A 224 17.53 10.43 13.81
C LEU A 224 18.24 11.52 14.61
N ASP A 225 19.01 12.39 13.97
CA ASP A 225 19.64 13.56 14.60
C ASP A 225 18.57 14.50 15.17
N GLY A 226 17.45 14.68 14.45
CA GLY A 226 16.30 15.47 14.91
C GLY A 226 15.62 14.85 16.15
N ILE A 227 15.41 13.53 16.17
CA ILE A 227 14.89 12.83 17.35
C ILE A 227 15.84 13.00 18.55
N GLN A 228 17.14 12.89 18.34
CA GLN A 228 18.12 13.09 19.41
C GLN A 228 18.09 14.51 20.00
N SER A 229 17.89 15.52 19.14
CA SER A 229 17.95 16.94 19.54
C SER A 229 16.63 17.47 20.10
N HIS A 230 15.49 16.97 19.60
CA HIS A 230 14.15 17.52 19.87
C HIS A 230 13.19 16.52 20.50
N GLY A 231 13.59 15.26 20.69
CA GLY A 231 12.66 14.21 21.09
C GLY A 231 11.77 13.76 19.94
N ILE A 232 10.64 13.15 20.27
CA ILE A 232 9.61 12.69 19.31
C ILE A 232 8.30 13.45 19.53
N THR A 233 7.44 13.45 18.51
CA THR A 233 6.07 13.96 18.62
C THR A 233 5.11 12.80 18.85
N LYS A 234 3.84 13.08 19.18
CA LYS A 234 2.75 12.10 19.29
C LYS A 234 2.51 11.26 18.04
N TRP A 235 2.97 11.70 16.87
CA TRP A 235 2.84 10.98 15.60
C TRP A 235 4.02 10.06 15.29
N HIS A 236 5.10 10.08 16.07
CA HIS A 236 6.17 9.09 15.94
C HIS A 236 5.74 7.74 16.52
N ARG A 237 6.30 6.69 15.96
CA ARG A 237 6.08 5.32 16.42
C ARG A 237 7.07 5.01 17.54
N ARG A 238 6.61 5.11 18.77
CA ARG A 238 7.44 4.97 19.99
C ARG A 238 8.12 3.62 20.12
N THR A 239 7.54 2.57 19.53
CA THR A 239 8.10 1.24 19.55
C THR A 239 9.15 0.98 18.48
N PHE A 240 9.39 1.94 17.57
CA PHE A 240 10.29 1.77 16.43
C PHE A 240 11.73 2.20 16.76
N GLY A 241 12.59 1.20 16.87
CA GLY A 241 14.01 1.40 17.12
C GLY A 241 14.33 2.08 18.46
N ASN A 242 15.59 2.08 18.83
CA ASN A 242 16.02 2.65 20.10
C ASN A 242 15.88 4.18 20.15
N ALA A 243 15.97 4.85 19.00
CA ALA A 243 15.85 6.30 18.93
C ALA A 243 14.48 6.79 19.40
N CYS A 244 13.40 6.20 18.88
CA CYS A 244 12.05 6.57 19.29
C CYS A 244 11.71 6.08 20.72
N LYS A 245 12.13 4.86 21.05
CA LYS A 245 11.78 4.21 22.32
C LYS A 245 12.29 4.98 23.55
N ASN A 246 13.46 5.60 23.44
CA ASN A 246 14.14 6.29 24.54
C ASN A 246 13.95 7.81 24.50
N ALA A 247 13.26 8.36 23.50
CA ALA A 247 13.07 9.78 23.34
C ALA A 247 11.88 10.31 24.15
N GLU A 248 11.98 11.54 24.63
CA GLU A 248 10.88 12.26 25.24
C GLU A 248 9.87 12.71 24.17
N ILE A 249 8.59 12.81 24.57
CA ILE A 249 7.55 13.34 23.69
C ILE A 249 7.52 14.86 23.85
N ASN A 250 7.84 15.56 22.78
CA ASN A 250 7.78 17.01 22.66
C ASN A 250 6.87 17.37 21.49
N ASP A 251 5.66 17.78 21.78
CA ASP A 251 4.71 18.16 20.74
C ASP A 251 5.22 19.37 19.95
N VAL A 252 4.87 19.41 18.68
CA VAL A 252 5.04 20.56 17.80
C VAL A 252 3.78 21.42 17.82
N ASN A 253 3.95 22.71 17.74
CA ASN A 253 2.84 23.68 17.65
C ASN A 253 2.19 23.67 16.27
#